data_60c1f0101126aa0d552425675a48718a
#
_entry.id   60c1f0101126aa0d552425675a48718a
#
_cell.length_a   1.000
_cell.length_b   1.000
_cell.length_c   1.000
_cell.angle_alpha   90.00
_cell.angle_beta   90.00
_cell.angle_gamma   90.00
#
_symmetry.space_group_name_H-M   'P 1'
#
loop_
_entity.id
_entity.type
_entity.pdbx_description
1 polymer ?
#
loop_
_entity_poly.entity_id
_entity_poly.type
_entity_poly.pdbx_seq_one_letter_code
_entity_poly.pdbx_strand_id
1 'polypeptide(L)'
;MAGEDRQDTLFVASVEKGMRVLAAFGEERTELGLRELAEAAGLDKSATQRLANTFHRLGYLDKDAVTRRYRPAVKFLELANAYLWSDGLVRAAMPKLIDLRQKIGETVNLALLDQDSIVYAARLPSARTAYAATIIGRRAPALNTSSGRAILSLRDEEERRRCVEEWPMRRYTPGTLMDRPKILELINEAAENGYSVASNELLMNEVGISAPIRREGTARAAIQCSVSGLTWDRARLVKEIVPYLIDTAHSF
;
A
#
# COMPACT_ATOMS: atom_id res chain seq x y z
N MET A 1 2.71 -10.10 -38.80
CA MET A 1 1.77 -11.23 -38.60
C MET A 1 1.06 -10.92 -37.28
N ALA A 2 -0.22 -10.63 -37.36
CA ALA A 2 -1.06 -10.29 -36.22
C ALA A 2 -1.24 -11.53 -35.34
N GLY A 3 -0.76 -11.47 -34.10
CA GLY A 3 -1.08 -12.44 -33.05
C GLY A 3 -2.54 -12.26 -32.68
N GLU A 4 -3.37 -13.24 -32.98
CA GLU A 4 -4.76 -13.34 -32.54
C GLU A 4 -4.83 -13.20 -31.04
N ASP A 5 -5.47 -12.13 -30.59
CA ASP A 5 -5.94 -11.93 -29.22
C ASP A 5 -6.97 -13.06 -28.95
N ARG A 6 -6.49 -14.21 -28.46
CA ARG A 6 -7.35 -15.30 -28.00
C ARG A 6 -8.17 -14.74 -26.86
N GLN A 7 -9.38 -14.34 -27.16
CA GLN A 7 -10.36 -13.92 -26.16
C GLN A 7 -10.42 -15.00 -25.08
N ASP A 8 -9.93 -14.68 -23.89
CA ASP A 8 -9.95 -15.61 -22.75
C ASP A 8 -11.41 -15.95 -22.44
N THR A 9 -11.85 -17.12 -22.88
CA THR A 9 -13.24 -17.58 -22.74
C THR A 9 -13.65 -17.80 -21.28
N LEU A 10 -12.68 -17.85 -20.36
CA LEU A 10 -12.91 -17.97 -18.92
C LEU A 10 -13.05 -16.60 -18.24
N PHE A 11 -12.70 -15.50 -18.92
CA PHE A 11 -12.82 -14.16 -18.37
C PHE A 11 -14.27 -13.67 -18.38
N VAL A 12 -14.81 -13.36 -17.17
CA VAL A 12 -16.19 -12.90 -17.01
C VAL A 12 -16.24 -11.37 -16.93
N ALA A 13 -16.43 -10.71 -18.06
CA ALA A 13 -16.43 -9.25 -18.17
C ALA A 13 -17.43 -8.52 -17.25
N SER A 14 -18.54 -9.18 -16.86
CA SER A 14 -19.48 -8.60 -15.90
C SER A 14 -18.92 -8.53 -14.47
N VAL A 15 -18.07 -9.50 -14.08
CA VAL A 15 -17.36 -9.48 -12.80
C VAL A 15 -16.32 -8.37 -12.80
N GLU A 16 -15.52 -8.24 -13.86
CA GLU A 16 -14.54 -7.14 -14.03
C GLU A 16 -15.22 -5.78 -13.91
N LYS A 17 -16.33 -5.54 -14.61
CA LYS A 17 -17.12 -4.32 -14.51
C LYS A 17 -17.63 -4.09 -13.07
N GLY A 18 -18.04 -5.13 -12.39
CA GLY A 18 -18.44 -5.08 -10.98
C GLY A 18 -17.29 -4.63 -10.09
N MET A 19 -16.11 -5.21 -10.26
CA MET A 19 -14.92 -4.81 -9.48
C MET A 19 -14.50 -3.37 -9.75
N ARG A 20 -14.65 -2.86 -10.98
CA ARG A 20 -14.42 -1.43 -11.30
C ARG A 20 -15.36 -0.50 -10.54
N VAL A 21 -16.63 -0.89 -10.35
CA VAL A 21 -17.58 -0.13 -9.52
C VAL A 21 -17.12 -0.09 -8.06
N LEU A 22 -16.64 -1.20 -7.50
CA LEU A 22 -16.14 -1.23 -6.12
C LEU A 22 -14.83 -0.46 -5.97
N ALA A 23 -13.92 -0.53 -6.95
CA ALA A 23 -12.64 0.18 -6.98
C ALA A 23 -12.78 1.70 -7.18
N ALA A 24 -13.97 2.21 -7.52
CA ALA A 24 -14.24 3.63 -7.66
C ALA A 24 -14.18 4.38 -6.32
N PHE A 25 -14.40 3.68 -5.20
CA PHE A 25 -14.29 4.25 -3.85
C PHE A 25 -12.84 4.31 -3.37
N GLY A 26 -12.54 5.27 -2.52
CA GLY A 26 -11.21 5.48 -1.95
C GLY A 26 -11.19 6.59 -0.91
N GLU A 27 -10.00 6.96 -0.43
CA GLU A 27 -9.83 7.99 0.62
C GLU A 27 -10.49 9.34 0.26
N GLU A 28 -10.40 9.75 -1.00
CA GLU A 28 -10.97 11.01 -1.49
C GLU A 28 -12.42 10.87 -1.98
N ARG A 29 -12.90 9.64 -2.14
CA ARG A 29 -14.22 9.30 -2.69
C ARG A 29 -14.90 8.25 -1.83
N THR A 30 -15.28 8.66 -0.62
CA THR A 30 -15.90 7.77 0.38
C THR A 30 -17.37 7.50 0.09
N GLU A 31 -18.07 8.43 -0.57
CA GLU A 31 -19.46 8.32 -0.98
C GLU A 31 -19.64 8.87 -2.41
N LEU A 32 -20.33 8.11 -3.26
CA LEU A 32 -20.54 8.47 -4.67
C LEU A 32 -22.02 8.35 -5.05
N GLY A 33 -22.52 9.38 -5.75
CA GLY A 33 -23.79 9.30 -6.47
C GLY A 33 -23.67 8.43 -7.71
N LEU A 34 -24.80 7.98 -8.28
CA LEU A 34 -24.78 7.07 -9.42
C LEU A 34 -24.01 7.60 -10.64
N ARG A 35 -24.09 8.92 -10.90
CA ARG A 35 -23.37 9.54 -12.03
C ARG A 35 -21.87 9.54 -11.78
N GLU A 36 -21.44 9.97 -10.61
CA GLU A 36 -20.02 9.99 -10.20
C GLU A 36 -19.42 8.57 -10.23
N LEU A 37 -20.21 7.59 -9.76
CA LEU A 37 -19.81 6.18 -9.76
C LEU A 37 -19.65 5.63 -11.19
N ALA A 38 -20.56 5.98 -12.11
CA ALA A 38 -20.48 5.59 -13.51
C ALA A 38 -19.23 6.18 -14.19
N GLU A 39 -18.98 7.46 -13.96
CA GLU A 39 -17.81 8.17 -14.48
C GLU A 39 -16.50 7.56 -13.93
N ALA A 40 -16.41 7.35 -12.62
CA ALA A 40 -15.22 6.77 -11.97
C ALA A 40 -14.96 5.31 -12.40
N ALA A 41 -16.02 4.52 -12.62
CA ALA A 41 -15.91 3.15 -13.08
C ALA A 41 -15.70 3.03 -14.62
N GLY A 42 -15.86 4.13 -15.38
CA GLY A 42 -15.79 4.13 -16.84
C GLY A 42 -16.90 3.25 -17.47
N LEU A 43 -18.12 3.32 -16.92
CA LEU A 43 -19.28 2.54 -17.35
C LEU A 43 -20.47 3.45 -17.68
N ASP A 44 -21.39 2.96 -18.49
CA ASP A 44 -22.67 3.64 -18.68
C ASP A 44 -23.52 3.61 -17.39
N LYS A 45 -24.44 4.59 -17.28
CA LYS A 45 -25.28 4.76 -16.10
C LYS A 45 -26.18 3.54 -15.80
N SER A 46 -26.68 2.88 -16.82
CA SER A 46 -27.58 1.72 -16.69
C SER A 46 -26.84 0.50 -16.13
N ALA A 47 -25.66 0.18 -16.71
CA ALA A 47 -24.80 -0.89 -16.22
C ALA A 47 -24.36 -0.63 -14.78
N THR A 48 -23.91 0.62 -14.48
CA THR A 48 -23.52 1.02 -13.12
C THR A 48 -24.66 0.89 -12.14
N GLN A 49 -25.86 1.30 -12.50
CA GLN A 49 -27.05 1.18 -11.63
C GLN A 49 -27.35 -0.28 -11.29
N ARG A 50 -27.28 -1.18 -12.29
CA ARG A 50 -27.54 -2.62 -12.07
C ARG A 50 -26.47 -3.23 -11.15
N LEU A 51 -25.20 -2.92 -11.38
CA LEU A 51 -24.09 -3.42 -10.57
C LEU A 51 -24.15 -2.87 -9.13
N ALA A 52 -24.31 -1.56 -8.96
CA ALA A 52 -24.43 -0.93 -7.64
C ALA A 52 -25.64 -1.46 -6.85
N ASN A 53 -26.79 -1.68 -7.52
CA ASN A 53 -27.95 -2.30 -6.88
C ASN A 53 -27.68 -3.75 -6.46
N THR A 54 -26.96 -4.50 -7.29
CA THR A 54 -26.53 -5.87 -6.96
C THR A 54 -25.65 -5.87 -5.72
N PHE A 55 -24.60 -5.03 -5.67
CA PHE A 55 -23.73 -4.93 -4.51
C PHE A 55 -24.46 -4.44 -3.26
N HIS A 56 -25.41 -3.53 -3.40
CA HIS A 56 -26.26 -3.10 -2.29
C HIS A 56 -27.09 -4.27 -1.74
N ARG A 57 -27.73 -5.05 -2.61
CA ARG A 57 -28.52 -6.23 -2.20
C ARG A 57 -27.65 -7.34 -1.59
N LEU A 58 -26.39 -7.46 -2.01
CA LEU A 58 -25.42 -8.39 -1.45
C LEU A 58 -24.78 -7.87 -0.16
N GLY A 59 -25.04 -6.61 0.24
CA GLY A 59 -24.51 -6.00 1.45
C GLY A 59 -23.07 -5.48 1.33
N TYR A 60 -22.52 -5.34 0.12
CA TYR A 60 -21.20 -4.72 -0.10
C TYR A 60 -21.25 -3.20 -0.26
N LEU A 61 -22.39 -2.65 -0.65
CA LEU A 61 -22.61 -1.21 -0.69
C LEU A 61 -23.82 -0.84 0.17
N ASP A 62 -23.67 0.17 1.01
CA ASP A 62 -24.79 0.90 1.61
C ASP A 62 -25.30 1.95 0.62
N LYS A 63 -26.59 2.22 0.68
CA LYS A 63 -27.21 3.29 -0.09
C LYS A 63 -28.00 4.19 0.86
N ASP A 64 -27.62 5.45 0.93
CA ASP A 64 -28.36 6.43 1.71
C ASP A 64 -29.76 6.65 1.14
N ALA A 65 -30.78 6.61 1.99
CA ALA A 65 -32.18 6.69 1.57
C ALA A 65 -32.59 8.09 1.07
N VAL A 66 -31.92 9.14 1.58
CA VAL A 66 -32.23 10.55 1.28
C VAL A 66 -31.39 11.03 0.10
N THR A 67 -30.06 10.92 0.21
CA THR A 67 -29.12 11.44 -0.80
C THR A 67 -28.97 10.50 -1.99
N ARG A 68 -29.38 9.22 -1.87
CA ARG A 68 -29.23 8.15 -2.86
C ARG A 68 -27.78 7.85 -3.21
N ARG A 69 -26.80 8.34 -2.42
CA ARG A 69 -25.38 8.04 -2.59
C ARG A 69 -25.06 6.64 -2.08
N TYR A 70 -24.03 6.04 -2.67
CA TYR A 70 -23.49 4.74 -2.29
C TYR A 70 -22.17 4.93 -1.54
N ARG A 71 -21.91 4.03 -0.58
CA ARG A 71 -20.62 3.90 0.11
C ARG A 71 -20.30 2.43 0.36
N PRO A 72 -19.01 2.06 0.56
CA PRO A 72 -18.66 0.70 0.98
C PRO A 72 -19.33 0.32 2.29
N ALA A 73 -19.86 -0.90 2.36
CA ALA A 73 -20.48 -1.44 3.57
C ALA A 73 -19.46 -2.24 4.41
N VAL A 74 -19.78 -2.45 5.69
CA VAL A 74 -18.89 -3.15 6.65
C VAL A 74 -18.48 -4.56 6.19
N LYS A 75 -19.26 -5.19 5.32
CA LYS A 75 -18.99 -6.53 4.79
C LYS A 75 -17.65 -6.65 4.06
N PHE A 76 -17.06 -5.54 3.56
CA PHE A 76 -15.71 -5.56 3.03
C PHE A 76 -14.66 -5.99 4.03
N LEU A 77 -14.87 -5.74 5.32
CA LEU A 77 -13.94 -6.17 6.38
C LEU A 77 -13.86 -7.69 6.50
N GLU A 78 -14.90 -8.43 6.14
CA GLU A 78 -14.89 -9.90 6.13
C GLU A 78 -13.89 -10.43 5.08
N LEU A 79 -13.89 -9.84 3.87
CA LEU A 79 -12.94 -10.21 2.82
C LEU A 79 -11.51 -9.80 3.18
N ALA A 80 -11.33 -8.59 3.73
CA ALA A 80 -10.02 -8.14 4.20
C ALA A 80 -9.49 -9.05 5.31
N ASN A 81 -10.34 -9.43 6.28
CA ASN A 81 -9.99 -10.36 7.35
C ASN A 81 -9.60 -11.74 6.80
N ALA A 82 -10.37 -12.29 5.83
CA ALA A 82 -10.05 -13.55 5.19
C ALA A 82 -8.64 -13.53 4.54
N TYR A 83 -8.28 -12.42 3.87
CA TYR A 83 -6.94 -12.23 3.34
C TYR A 83 -5.88 -12.22 4.44
N LEU A 84 -6.05 -11.41 5.49
CA LEU A 84 -5.08 -11.31 6.60
C LEU A 84 -4.85 -12.65 7.30
N TRP A 85 -5.88 -13.49 7.41
CA TRP A 85 -5.75 -14.84 7.95
C TRP A 85 -5.12 -15.83 6.97
N SER A 86 -5.32 -15.70 5.68
CA SER A 86 -4.75 -16.60 4.67
C SER A 86 -3.26 -16.37 4.43
N ASP A 87 -2.77 -15.13 4.60
CA ASP A 87 -1.37 -14.78 4.38
C ASP A 87 -0.49 -15.17 5.57
N GLY A 88 0.34 -16.21 5.37
CA GLY A 88 1.24 -16.72 6.40
C GLY A 88 2.30 -15.72 6.86
N LEU A 89 2.72 -14.77 5.98
CA LEU A 89 3.66 -13.73 6.34
C LEU A 89 3.01 -12.70 7.27
N VAL A 90 1.80 -12.25 6.95
CA VAL A 90 1.06 -11.29 7.78
C VAL A 90 0.84 -11.86 9.19
N ARG A 91 0.42 -13.12 9.29
CA ARG A 91 0.25 -13.81 10.60
C ARG A 91 1.54 -13.89 11.39
N ALA A 92 2.64 -14.28 10.73
CA ALA A 92 3.95 -14.39 11.37
C ALA A 92 4.52 -13.03 11.78
N ALA A 93 4.14 -11.97 11.08
CA ALA A 93 4.63 -10.62 11.34
C ALA A 93 4.04 -10.01 12.63
N MET A 94 2.76 -10.23 12.92
CA MET A 94 2.06 -9.53 14.00
C MET A 94 2.79 -9.56 15.37
N PRO A 95 3.20 -10.71 15.92
CA PRO A 95 3.91 -10.71 17.21
C PRO A 95 5.24 -9.96 17.15
N LYS A 96 5.98 -10.05 16.03
CA LYS A 96 7.26 -9.37 15.83
C LYS A 96 7.09 -7.84 15.72
N LEU A 97 6.04 -7.39 15.04
CA LEU A 97 5.72 -5.96 14.93
C LEU A 97 5.29 -5.37 16.28
N ILE A 98 4.54 -6.12 17.09
CA ILE A 98 4.16 -5.73 18.46
C ILE A 98 5.42 -5.54 19.31
N ASP A 99 6.34 -6.50 19.29
CA ASP A 99 7.58 -6.47 20.02
C ASP A 99 8.49 -5.30 19.57
N LEU A 100 8.65 -5.13 18.25
CA LEU A 100 9.39 -4.00 17.69
C LEU A 100 8.79 -2.65 18.14
N ARG A 101 7.46 -2.50 18.02
CA ARG A 101 6.77 -1.27 18.43
C ARG A 101 6.96 -0.97 19.93
N GLN A 102 6.97 -2.01 20.78
CA GLN A 102 7.25 -1.83 22.22
C GLN A 102 8.69 -1.36 22.46
N LYS A 103 9.66 -1.89 21.73
CA LYS A 103 11.08 -1.53 21.86
C LYS A 103 11.38 -0.10 21.40
N ILE A 104 10.84 0.30 20.24
CA ILE A 104 11.18 1.62 19.65
C ILE A 104 10.20 2.74 20.03
N GLY A 105 9.00 2.41 20.53
CA GLY A 105 7.98 3.38 20.93
C GLY A 105 7.30 4.15 19.79
N GLU A 106 7.67 3.88 18.54
CA GLU A 106 7.18 4.60 17.36
C GLU A 106 6.20 3.75 16.53
N THR A 107 5.55 4.35 15.53
CA THR A 107 4.60 3.65 14.67
C THR A 107 5.32 2.61 13.80
N VAL A 108 4.82 1.38 13.80
CA VAL A 108 5.33 0.28 12.97
C VAL A 108 4.25 -0.20 12.00
N ASN A 109 4.63 -0.41 10.76
CA ASN A 109 3.76 -0.89 9.70
C ASN A 109 4.36 -2.12 9.00
N LEU A 110 3.50 -2.97 8.44
CA LEU A 110 3.86 -3.98 7.45
C LEU A 110 3.36 -3.52 6.08
N ALA A 111 4.26 -3.42 5.12
CA ALA A 111 3.93 -3.12 3.73
C ALA A 111 4.18 -4.35 2.86
N LEU A 112 3.24 -4.65 1.98
CA LEU A 112 3.34 -5.70 0.98
C LEU A 112 3.43 -5.07 -0.41
N LEU A 113 4.30 -5.59 -1.26
CA LEU A 113 4.37 -5.20 -2.66
C LEU A 113 3.30 -5.95 -3.44
N ASP A 114 2.51 -5.21 -4.20
CA ASP A 114 1.52 -5.71 -5.14
C ASP A 114 1.67 -4.96 -6.46
N GLN A 115 2.22 -5.63 -7.47
CA GLN A 115 2.61 -5.06 -8.76
C GLN A 115 3.64 -3.91 -8.57
N ASP A 116 3.25 -2.68 -8.88
CA ASP A 116 4.05 -1.46 -8.83
C ASP A 116 3.86 -0.62 -7.56
N SER A 117 3.06 -1.11 -6.63
CA SER A 117 2.60 -0.37 -5.46
C SER A 117 2.79 -1.17 -4.19
N ILE A 118 2.94 -0.48 -3.07
CA ILE A 118 2.84 -1.11 -1.76
C ILE A 118 1.42 -0.99 -1.21
N VAL A 119 1.00 -1.99 -0.44
CA VAL A 119 -0.24 -1.98 0.34
C VAL A 119 0.11 -2.21 1.80
N TYR A 120 -0.36 -1.35 2.69
CA TYR A 120 -0.16 -1.53 4.13
C TYR A 120 -1.10 -2.62 4.66
N ALA A 121 -0.53 -3.74 5.11
CA ALA A 121 -1.28 -4.89 5.65
C ALA A 121 -1.45 -4.84 7.17
N ALA A 122 -0.57 -4.14 7.88
CA ALA A 122 -0.69 -3.92 9.33
C ALA A 122 -0.17 -2.54 9.72
N ARG A 123 -0.73 -1.99 10.81
CA ARG A 123 -0.29 -0.74 11.46
C ARG A 123 -0.44 -0.85 12.97
N LEU A 124 0.64 -0.59 13.68
CA LEU A 124 0.67 -0.45 15.13
C LEU A 124 1.11 0.99 15.47
N PRO A 125 0.17 1.87 15.79
CA PRO A 125 0.48 3.28 16.03
C PRO A 125 1.29 3.47 17.31
N SER A 126 2.13 4.51 17.35
CA SER A 126 2.78 4.97 18.59
C SER A 126 1.74 5.56 19.55
N ALA A 127 2.05 5.57 20.84
CA ALA A 127 1.19 6.22 21.83
C ALA A 127 1.08 7.75 21.63
N ARG A 128 2.04 8.34 20.89
CA ARG A 128 2.11 9.79 20.61
C ARG A 128 1.39 10.19 19.32
N THR A 129 0.93 9.23 18.54
CA THR A 129 0.28 9.52 17.26
C THR A 129 -1.12 10.08 17.53
N ALA A 130 -1.26 11.41 17.50
CA ALA A 130 -2.55 12.09 17.59
C ALA A 130 -3.45 11.80 16.38
N TYR A 131 -2.90 11.30 15.28
CA TYR A 131 -3.59 11.00 14.04
C TYR A 131 -3.60 9.49 13.80
N ALA A 132 -4.65 8.85 14.27
CA ALA A 132 -4.91 7.43 14.05
C ALA A 132 -5.54 7.18 12.66
N ALA A 133 -4.95 7.75 11.59
CA ALA A 133 -5.41 7.44 10.25
C ALA A 133 -5.25 5.94 10.02
N THR A 134 -6.35 5.25 9.77
CA THR A 134 -6.35 3.86 9.35
C THR A 134 -5.70 3.79 7.98
N ILE A 135 -4.52 3.21 7.89
CA ILE A 135 -3.81 3.03 6.63
C ILE A 135 -3.82 1.58 6.14
N ILE A 136 -4.44 0.66 6.89
CA ILE A 136 -4.57 -0.74 6.44
C ILE A 136 -5.39 -0.76 5.15
N GLY A 137 -4.85 -1.40 4.12
CA GLY A 137 -5.41 -1.39 2.77
C GLY A 137 -5.03 -0.18 1.92
N ARG A 138 -4.37 0.85 2.49
CA ARG A 138 -3.88 1.99 1.70
C ARG A 138 -2.82 1.56 0.73
N ARG A 139 -2.98 1.97 -0.53
CA ARG A 139 -2.04 1.72 -1.63
C ARG A 139 -1.24 2.99 -1.93
N ALA A 140 0.06 2.83 -2.16
CA ALA A 140 0.93 3.91 -2.62
C ALA A 140 1.96 3.39 -3.64
N PRO A 141 2.37 4.17 -4.66
CA PRO A 141 3.41 3.76 -5.60
C PRO A 141 4.69 3.38 -4.86
N ALA A 142 5.27 2.22 -5.21
CA ALA A 142 6.43 1.68 -4.51
C ALA A 142 7.63 2.63 -4.56
N LEU A 143 7.85 3.31 -5.69
CA LEU A 143 8.97 4.22 -5.89
C LEU A 143 8.94 5.45 -4.96
N ASN A 144 7.76 5.85 -4.49
CA ASN A 144 7.58 7.01 -3.60
C ASN A 144 7.56 6.65 -2.10
N THR A 145 7.93 5.42 -1.75
CA THR A 145 7.90 4.96 -0.36
C THR A 145 9.21 4.31 0.05
N SER A 146 9.60 4.46 1.31
CA SER A 146 10.75 3.73 1.87
C SER A 146 10.53 2.21 1.79
N SER A 147 9.30 1.73 2.01
CA SER A 147 8.97 0.30 1.94
C SER A 147 9.15 -0.28 0.55
N GLY A 148 8.67 0.41 -0.49
CA GLY A 148 8.83 -0.05 -1.86
C GLY A 148 10.29 -0.07 -2.30
N ARG A 149 11.06 0.99 -1.99
CA ARG A 149 12.50 1.04 -2.28
C ARG A 149 13.26 -0.06 -1.52
N ALA A 150 12.93 -0.31 -0.26
CA ALA A 150 13.52 -1.40 0.51
C ALA A 150 13.20 -2.78 -0.10
N ILE A 151 11.98 -3.02 -0.56
CA ILE A 151 11.62 -4.29 -1.22
C ILE A 151 12.39 -4.42 -2.54
N LEU A 152 12.44 -3.36 -3.35
CA LEU A 152 13.16 -3.36 -4.63
C LEU A 152 14.67 -3.57 -4.46
N SER A 153 15.25 -3.17 -3.33
CA SER A 153 16.67 -3.37 -3.05
C SER A 153 17.09 -4.85 -3.03
N LEU A 154 16.15 -5.78 -2.85
CA LEU A 154 16.40 -7.23 -2.89
C LEU A 154 16.37 -7.82 -4.31
N ARG A 155 16.00 -7.04 -5.33
CA ARG A 155 16.00 -7.46 -6.74
C ARG A 155 17.40 -7.28 -7.35
N ASP A 156 17.66 -7.93 -8.48
CA ASP A 156 18.89 -7.68 -9.24
C ASP A 156 18.89 -6.26 -9.85
N GLU A 157 20.05 -5.83 -10.33
CA GLU A 157 20.25 -4.47 -10.82
C GLU A 157 19.41 -4.16 -12.08
N GLU A 158 19.26 -5.13 -12.97
CA GLU A 158 18.48 -4.96 -14.20
C GLU A 158 16.98 -4.80 -13.88
N GLU A 159 16.47 -5.61 -12.97
CA GLU A 159 15.09 -5.52 -12.51
C GLU A 159 14.81 -4.20 -11.77
N ARG A 160 15.76 -3.73 -10.92
CA ARG A 160 15.65 -2.41 -10.28
C ARG A 160 15.52 -1.29 -11.30
N ARG A 161 16.39 -1.27 -12.33
CA ARG A 161 16.35 -0.26 -13.40
C ARG A 161 15.01 -0.29 -14.14
N ARG A 162 14.56 -1.47 -14.58
CA ARG A 162 13.30 -1.64 -15.26
C ARG A 162 12.11 -1.12 -14.40
N CYS A 163 12.05 -1.50 -13.12
CA CYS A 163 11.00 -1.03 -12.23
C CYS A 163 11.02 0.51 -12.09
N VAL A 164 12.21 1.11 -11.94
CA VAL A 164 12.33 2.56 -11.82
C VAL A 164 11.92 3.27 -13.12
N GLU A 165 12.18 2.70 -14.29
CA GLU A 165 11.79 3.27 -15.58
C GLU A 165 10.28 3.17 -15.84
N GLU A 166 9.68 2.02 -15.57
CA GLU A 166 8.32 1.69 -15.98
C GLU A 166 7.24 2.04 -14.94
N TRP A 167 7.57 1.93 -13.65
CA TRP A 167 6.56 2.04 -12.61
C TRP A 167 6.07 3.48 -12.40
N PRO A 168 4.78 3.65 -12.04
CA PRO A 168 4.21 4.96 -11.81
C PRO A 168 4.78 5.62 -10.55
N MET A 169 4.80 6.95 -10.57
CA MET A 169 5.08 7.80 -9.43
C MET A 169 3.95 8.82 -9.27
N ARG A 170 3.66 9.18 -8.03
CA ARG A 170 2.67 10.21 -7.72
C ARG A 170 3.25 11.22 -6.75
N ARG A 171 3.05 12.50 -7.02
CA ARG A 171 3.42 13.58 -6.09
C ARG A 171 2.34 13.72 -5.02
N TYR A 172 2.70 13.47 -3.77
CA TYR A 172 1.82 13.61 -2.61
C TYR A 172 2.08 14.91 -1.85
N THR A 173 3.34 15.35 -1.82
CA THR A 173 3.79 16.57 -1.15
C THR A 173 4.77 17.32 -2.06
N PRO A 174 5.10 18.58 -1.74
CA PRO A 174 6.20 19.27 -2.42
C PRO A 174 7.55 18.55 -2.28
N GLY A 175 7.75 17.79 -1.21
CA GLY A 175 8.98 17.01 -0.95
C GLY A 175 9.01 15.63 -1.60
N THR A 176 7.95 15.19 -2.29
CA THR A 176 7.95 13.90 -2.97
C THR A 176 9.03 13.84 -4.04
N LEU A 177 9.96 12.90 -3.91
CA LEU A 177 11.01 12.68 -4.89
C LEU A 177 10.43 12.10 -6.19
N MET A 178 10.66 12.82 -7.30
CA MET A 178 10.17 12.46 -8.64
C MET A 178 11.32 12.20 -9.63
N ASP A 179 12.57 12.28 -9.17
CA ASP A 179 13.78 12.04 -9.95
C ASP A 179 14.10 10.55 -9.98
N ARG A 180 13.89 9.89 -11.12
CA ARG A 180 14.10 8.45 -11.29
C ARG A 180 15.56 8.00 -11.08
N PRO A 181 16.58 8.70 -11.64
CA PRO A 181 17.99 8.41 -11.35
C PRO A 181 18.29 8.43 -9.85
N LYS A 182 17.79 9.44 -9.12
CA LYS A 182 18.00 9.53 -7.66
C LYS A 182 17.26 8.44 -6.89
N ILE A 183 16.08 8.03 -7.35
CA ILE A 183 15.36 6.88 -6.76
C ILE A 183 16.14 5.58 -6.95
N LEU A 184 16.73 5.35 -8.14
CA LEU A 184 17.58 4.18 -8.39
C LEU A 184 18.81 4.16 -7.48
N GLU A 185 19.47 5.31 -7.31
CA GLU A 185 20.58 5.47 -6.38
C GLU A 185 20.18 5.09 -4.95
N LEU A 186 19.05 5.59 -4.45
CA LEU A 186 18.53 5.27 -3.12
C LEU A 186 18.14 3.78 -2.96
N ILE A 187 17.68 3.13 -4.02
CA ILE A 187 17.42 1.69 -4.01
C ILE A 187 18.73 0.90 -3.92
N ASN A 188 19.77 1.33 -4.64
CA ASN A 188 21.09 0.71 -4.59
C ASN A 188 21.75 0.92 -3.21
N GLU A 189 21.68 2.13 -2.66
CA GLU A 189 22.10 2.38 -1.27
C GLU A 189 21.35 1.45 -0.26
N ALA A 190 20.05 1.23 -0.48
CA ALA A 190 19.28 0.33 0.36
C ALA A 190 19.70 -1.14 0.22
N ALA A 191 20.20 -1.56 -0.94
CA ALA A 191 20.74 -2.90 -1.15
C ALA A 191 22.03 -3.14 -0.35
N GLU A 192 22.86 -2.10 -0.22
CA GLU A 192 24.10 -2.14 0.55
C GLU A 192 23.85 -2.03 2.06
N ASN A 193 22.96 -1.10 2.47
CA ASN A 193 22.72 -0.77 3.87
C ASN A 193 21.67 -1.66 4.56
N GLY A 194 20.82 -2.36 3.80
CA GLY A 194 19.72 -3.19 4.33
C GLY A 194 18.48 -2.40 4.74
N TYR A 195 18.41 -1.09 4.48
CA TYR A 195 17.25 -0.26 4.78
C TYR A 195 17.13 0.92 3.81
N SER A 196 15.93 1.48 3.70
CA SER A 196 15.63 2.69 2.92
C SER A 196 14.93 3.73 3.77
N VAL A 197 15.15 5.01 3.44
CA VAL A 197 14.52 6.17 4.10
C VAL A 197 13.78 7.02 3.05
N ALA A 198 12.59 7.49 3.42
CA ALA A 198 11.83 8.48 2.66
C ALA A 198 11.35 9.57 3.62
N SER A 199 11.65 10.84 3.31
CA SER A 199 11.33 11.98 4.17
C SER A 199 10.41 12.95 3.44
N ASN A 200 9.29 13.32 4.06
CA ASN A 200 8.31 14.27 3.50
C ASN A 200 7.71 13.82 2.16
N GLU A 201 7.75 12.54 1.81
CA GLU A 201 7.32 12.10 0.48
C GLU A 201 5.83 11.71 0.40
N LEU A 202 5.28 11.01 1.41
CA LEU A 202 3.84 10.71 1.48
C LEU A 202 3.07 11.71 2.32
N LEU A 203 3.66 12.16 3.43
CA LEU A 203 3.11 13.16 4.35
C LEU A 203 4.20 14.15 4.73
N MET A 204 3.83 15.43 4.88
CA MET A 204 4.74 16.44 5.39
C MET A 204 5.11 16.14 6.86
N ASN A 205 6.36 16.41 7.20
CA ASN A 205 6.93 16.15 8.54
C ASN A 205 6.90 14.66 8.96
N GLU A 206 6.78 13.74 8.01
CA GLU A 206 6.94 12.30 8.24
C GLU A 206 8.25 11.81 7.65
N VAL A 207 8.94 10.96 8.42
CA VAL A 207 10.07 10.16 7.94
C VAL A 207 9.70 8.70 8.05
N GLY A 208 9.66 8.01 6.92
CA GLY A 208 9.52 6.56 6.84
C GLY A 208 10.88 5.91 6.70
N ILE A 209 11.16 4.91 7.54
CA ILE A 209 12.35 4.05 7.42
C ILE A 209 11.91 2.61 7.33
N SER A 210 12.45 1.84 6.38
CA SER A 210 11.99 0.48 6.09
C SER A 210 13.15 -0.49 5.87
N ALA A 211 13.00 -1.70 6.41
CA ALA A 211 13.86 -2.84 6.11
C ALA A 211 13.05 -3.93 5.38
N PRO A 212 13.62 -4.52 4.31
CA PRO A 212 12.92 -5.55 3.55
C PRO A 212 12.96 -6.88 4.28
N ILE A 213 11.85 -7.62 4.23
CA ILE A 213 11.78 -9.00 4.76
C ILE A 213 12.35 -9.94 3.70
N ARG A 214 13.43 -10.64 4.06
CA ARG A 214 14.08 -11.67 3.23
C ARG A 214 13.46 -13.03 3.56
N ARG A 215 12.61 -13.53 2.69
CA ARG A 215 12.09 -14.89 2.78
C ARG A 215 12.31 -15.61 1.47
N GLU A 216 12.64 -16.90 1.52
CA GLU A 216 12.87 -17.72 0.33
C GLU A 216 11.75 -17.54 -0.70
N GLY A 217 12.12 -17.15 -1.92
CA GLY A 217 11.28 -17.09 -3.11
C GLY A 217 10.68 -15.75 -3.48
N THR A 218 10.55 -14.75 -2.57
CA THR A 218 9.97 -13.45 -2.99
C THR A 218 10.25 -12.30 -2.03
N ALA A 219 10.98 -11.29 -2.52
CA ALA A 219 11.07 -9.98 -1.90
C ALA A 219 9.76 -9.21 -2.11
N ARG A 220 8.75 -9.45 -1.23
CA ARG A 220 7.42 -8.84 -1.40
C ARG A 220 6.95 -8.02 -0.21
N ALA A 221 7.76 -7.92 0.84
CA ALA A 221 7.34 -7.23 2.06
C ALA A 221 8.47 -6.43 2.71
N ALA A 222 8.09 -5.38 3.44
CA ALA A 222 8.99 -4.61 4.28
C ALA A 222 8.31 -4.24 5.60
N ILE A 223 9.11 -4.17 6.67
CA ILE A 223 8.70 -3.51 7.92
C ILE A 223 9.07 -2.05 7.79
N GLN A 224 8.16 -1.18 8.13
CA GLN A 224 8.37 0.27 8.15
C GLN A 224 8.17 0.82 9.55
N CYS A 225 9.03 1.73 9.95
CA CYS A 225 8.80 2.65 11.07
C CYS A 225 8.49 4.04 10.52
N SER A 226 7.43 4.67 11.03
CA SER A 226 7.07 6.07 10.74
C SER A 226 7.30 6.92 11.96
N VAL A 227 8.08 8.00 11.80
CA VAL A 227 8.41 8.96 12.86
C VAL A 227 8.14 10.39 12.41
N SER A 228 8.05 11.31 13.38
CA SER A 228 7.96 12.74 13.08
C SER A 228 9.32 13.31 12.70
N GLY A 229 9.43 13.89 11.50
CA GLY A 229 10.61 14.60 11.02
C GLY A 229 10.95 15.87 11.80
N LEU A 230 10.06 16.32 12.70
CA LEU A 230 10.33 17.43 13.61
C LEU A 230 11.17 17.04 14.85
N THR A 231 11.18 15.74 15.19
CA THR A 231 11.82 15.22 16.41
C THR A 231 12.91 14.20 16.13
N TRP A 232 12.96 13.67 14.91
CA TRP A 232 13.93 12.67 14.48
C TRP A 232 14.75 13.17 13.30
N ASP A 233 16.06 13.18 13.45
CA ASP A 233 17.00 13.33 12.35
C ASP A 233 17.52 11.98 11.85
N ARG A 234 18.22 12.00 10.71
CA ARG A 234 18.73 10.76 10.07
C ARG A 234 19.74 10.03 10.97
N ALA A 235 20.62 10.74 11.65
CA ALA A 235 21.66 10.13 12.49
C ALA A 235 21.04 9.39 13.68
N ARG A 236 20.05 9.99 14.31
CA ARG A 236 19.30 9.38 15.40
C ARG A 236 18.50 8.16 14.94
N LEU A 237 17.83 8.23 13.76
CA LEU A 237 17.12 7.10 13.17
C LEU A 237 18.04 5.90 12.95
N VAL A 238 19.21 6.13 12.35
CA VAL A 238 20.17 5.07 12.06
C VAL A 238 20.71 4.45 13.34
N LYS A 239 20.92 5.23 14.39
CA LYS A 239 21.44 4.75 15.66
C LYS A 239 20.39 4.02 16.51
N GLU A 240 19.17 4.55 16.58
CA GLU A 240 18.17 4.10 17.56
C GLU A 240 17.08 3.18 17.00
N ILE A 241 16.81 3.20 15.67
CA ILE A 241 15.74 2.43 15.05
C ILE A 241 16.26 1.36 14.08
N VAL A 242 17.21 1.70 13.21
CA VAL A 242 17.69 0.78 12.16
C VAL A 242 18.12 -0.59 12.68
N PRO A 243 18.91 -0.70 13.77
CA PRO A 243 19.34 -2.02 14.27
C PRO A 243 18.16 -2.93 14.62
N TYR A 244 17.16 -2.41 15.34
CA TYR A 244 15.96 -3.18 15.71
C TYR A 244 15.09 -3.52 14.50
N LEU A 245 15.00 -2.60 13.53
CA LEU A 245 14.22 -2.78 12.32
C LEU A 245 14.80 -3.89 11.44
N ILE A 246 16.12 -3.87 11.22
CA ILE A 246 16.84 -4.89 10.44
C ILE A 246 16.79 -6.24 11.14
N ASP A 247 17.06 -6.30 12.46
CA ASP A 247 17.00 -7.53 13.25
C ASP A 247 15.61 -8.17 13.16
N THR A 248 14.56 -7.36 13.33
CA THR A 248 13.18 -7.84 13.18
C THR A 248 12.91 -8.34 11.77
N ALA A 249 13.35 -7.63 10.72
CA ALA A 249 13.15 -8.05 9.33
C ALA A 249 13.89 -9.35 8.99
N HIS A 250 15.05 -9.58 9.58
CA HIS A 250 15.84 -10.82 9.39
C HIS A 250 15.31 -12.01 10.19
N SER A 251 14.43 -11.79 11.16
CA SER A 251 13.85 -12.86 11.99
C SER A 251 12.77 -13.69 11.29
N PHE A 252 12.40 -13.38 10.03
CA PHE A 252 11.41 -14.08 9.21
C PHE A 252 12.04 -15.19 8.35
#